data_538bcccee06c51c47f35aa2988a60291
#
_entry.id   538bcccee06c51c47f35aa2988a60291
#
_cell.length_a   1.000
_cell.length_b   1.000
_cell.length_c   1.000
_cell.angle_alpha   90.00
_cell.angle_beta   90.00
_cell.angle_gamma   90.00
#
_symmetry.space_group_name_H-M   'P 1'
#
loop_
_entity.id
_entity.type
_entity.pdbx_description
1 polymer ?
#
loop_
_entity_poly.entity_id
_entity_poly.type
_entity_poly.pdbx_seq_one_letter_code
_entity_poly.pdbx_strand_id
1 'polypeptide(L)'
;MSRKKKKGGGLRSALIVLIAVLIAATGVMIWMCVRLATAPQDTQTPAIQETVAIPTVPPTEATVPETTVPKEPEHVVSTATILSIGDLLMHGQLITDAQQADGSYDFSYIFPYITPYVTAADYAAANLEVTLAGPSRPYQGYPMFNSPDAIVDAAKNAGFDMLLTANNHMYDSGEDGFLRTVRTIREKGLTALGTREEAGEPAYTVQDINGIKVGMVCYTYEQRPENYRSDRVYLNKNILSATCSALVNSFVGTELDLFYTEIGGILEQMRNDGAEATVMFIHWGVEYNIKENALQ
;
A
#
# COMPACT_ATOMS: atom_id res chain seq x y z
N MET A 1 52.99 36.08 -33.68
CA MET A 1 51.78 36.35 -32.86
C MET A 1 50.55 35.89 -33.63
N SER A 2 49.99 34.71 -33.30
CA SER A 2 48.83 34.14 -33.96
C SER A 2 47.60 34.24 -33.06
N ARG A 3 46.57 34.96 -33.48
CA ARG A 3 45.30 35.13 -32.77
C ARG A 3 44.41 33.88 -32.95
N LYS A 4 44.17 33.15 -31.87
CA LYS A 4 43.13 32.09 -31.83
C LYS A 4 41.72 32.73 -31.86
N LYS A 5 40.93 32.45 -32.94
CA LYS A 5 39.51 32.78 -33.01
C LYS A 5 38.71 31.95 -32.05
N LYS A 6 37.87 32.57 -31.19
CA LYS A 6 36.93 31.94 -30.27
C LYS A 6 35.79 31.27 -31.08
N LYS A 7 35.67 29.92 -30.97
CA LYS A 7 34.49 29.15 -31.39
C LYS A 7 33.43 29.21 -30.27
N GLY A 8 32.57 30.23 -30.26
CA GLY A 8 31.51 30.38 -29.26
C GLY A 8 30.08 30.39 -29.82
N GLY A 9 29.90 30.23 -31.14
CA GLY A 9 28.58 30.34 -31.80
C GLY A 9 27.75 29.06 -31.78
N GLY A 10 28.39 27.89 -31.87
CA GLY A 10 27.65 26.63 -32.07
C GLY A 10 26.83 26.16 -30.86
N LEU A 11 27.35 26.40 -29.65
CA LEU A 11 26.65 25.96 -28.42
C LEU A 11 25.40 26.78 -28.12
N ARG A 12 25.41 28.09 -28.40
CA ARG A 12 24.23 28.96 -28.26
C ARG A 12 23.13 28.62 -29.26
N SER A 13 23.50 28.32 -30.50
CA SER A 13 22.53 27.93 -31.54
C SER A 13 21.93 26.57 -31.25
N ALA A 14 22.71 25.60 -30.75
CA ALA A 14 22.19 24.29 -30.32
C ALA A 14 21.20 24.40 -29.15
N LEU A 15 21.50 25.26 -28.16
CA LEU A 15 20.61 25.50 -27.02
C LEU A 15 19.27 26.14 -27.45
N ILE A 16 19.29 27.09 -28.36
CA ILE A 16 18.08 27.74 -28.90
C ILE A 16 17.21 26.73 -29.64
N VAL A 17 17.80 25.86 -30.45
CA VAL A 17 17.05 24.80 -31.16
C VAL A 17 16.45 23.80 -30.15
N LEU A 18 17.17 23.40 -29.12
CA LEU A 18 16.66 22.49 -28.07
C LEU A 18 15.46 23.09 -27.33
N ILE A 19 15.54 24.36 -26.94
CA ILE A 19 14.44 25.09 -26.30
C ILE A 19 13.22 25.18 -27.23
N ALA A 20 13.41 25.48 -28.51
CA ALA A 20 12.31 25.51 -29.44
C ALA A 20 11.60 24.16 -29.63
N VAL A 21 12.36 23.08 -29.68
CA VAL A 21 11.82 21.69 -29.74
C VAL A 21 11.03 21.35 -28.47
N LEU A 22 11.52 21.72 -27.29
CA LEU A 22 10.82 21.49 -26.02
C LEU A 22 9.50 22.27 -25.95
N ILE A 23 9.48 23.54 -26.40
CA ILE A 23 8.25 24.35 -26.46
C ILE A 23 7.24 23.75 -27.41
N ALA A 24 7.68 23.27 -28.59
CA ALA A 24 6.80 22.62 -29.55
C ALA A 24 6.22 21.30 -28.99
N ALA A 25 7.03 20.50 -28.32
CA ALA A 25 6.59 19.23 -27.69
C ALA A 25 5.57 19.46 -26.56
N THR A 26 5.78 20.47 -25.72
CA THR A 26 4.81 20.85 -24.68
C THR A 26 3.50 21.37 -25.27
N GLY A 27 3.55 22.14 -26.33
CA GLY A 27 2.37 22.64 -27.06
C GLY A 27 1.52 21.49 -27.63
N VAL A 28 2.15 20.48 -28.23
CA VAL A 28 1.45 19.30 -28.76
C VAL A 28 0.81 18.49 -27.64
N MET A 29 1.49 18.33 -26.50
CA MET A 29 0.97 17.58 -25.35
C MET A 29 -0.24 18.28 -24.72
N ILE A 30 -0.21 19.60 -24.57
CA ILE A 30 -1.35 20.40 -24.10
C ILE A 30 -2.53 20.30 -25.09
N TRP A 31 -2.28 20.37 -26.38
CA TRP A 31 -3.33 20.22 -27.40
C TRP A 31 -3.98 18.83 -27.39
N MET A 32 -3.20 17.76 -27.20
CA MET A 32 -3.72 16.38 -27.02
C MET A 32 -4.57 16.25 -25.75
N CYS A 33 -4.12 16.80 -24.63
CA CYS A 33 -4.88 16.77 -23.38
C CYS A 33 -6.22 17.50 -23.50
N VAL A 34 -6.25 18.68 -24.16
CA VAL A 34 -7.49 19.44 -24.42
C VAL A 34 -8.42 18.65 -25.34
N ARG A 35 -7.89 18.00 -26.37
CA ARG A 35 -8.70 17.20 -27.32
C ARG A 35 -9.33 15.97 -26.63
N LEU A 36 -8.59 15.31 -25.72
CA LEU A 36 -9.12 14.17 -24.95
C LEU A 36 -10.21 14.60 -23.95
N ALA A 37 -10.06 15.81 -23.37
CA ALA A 37 -11.05 16.34 -22.42
C ALA A 37 -12.33 16.90 -23.10
N THR A 38 -12.29 17.19 -24.39
CA THR A 38 -13.43 17.76 -25.14
C THR A 38 -14.08 16.77 -26.12
N ALA A 39 -13.67 15.51 -26.14
CA ALA A 39 -14.33 14.49 -26.95
C ALA A 39 -15.75 14.23 -26.42
N PRO A 40 -16.80 14.29 -27.27
CA PRO A 40 -18.17 13.97 -26.82
C PRO A 40 -18.22 12.51 -26.36
N GLN A 41 -18.71 12.28 -25.16
CA GLN A 41 -19.08 10.93 -24.71
C GLN A 41 -20.40 10.57 -25.36
N ASP A 42 -20.38 9.67 -26.34
CA ASP A 42 -21.56 9.10 -26.97
C ASP A 42 -22.21 8.10 -25.96
N THR A 43 -23.11 8.63 -25.15
CA THR A 43 -24.01 7.80 -24.35
C THR A 43 -25.23 7.43 -25.19
N GLN A 44 -25.12 6.43 -26.04
CA GLN A 44 -26.28 5.81 -26.65
C GLN A 44 -26.82 4.71 -25.73
N THR A 45 -27.87 5.04 -25.00
CA THR A 45 -28.77 4.07 -24.39
C THR A 45 -29.75 3.60 -25.48
N PRO A 46 -29.86 2.31 -25.81
CA PRO A 46 -30.87 1.86 -26.76
C PRO A 46 -32.24 1.92 -26.09
N ALA A 47 -33.09 2.79 -26.61
CA ALA A 47 -34.53 2.76 -26.32
C ALA A 47 -35.19 1.62 -27.10
N ILE A 48 -35.67 0.60 -26.38
CA ILE A 48 -36.55 -0.40 -26.96
C ILE A 48 -37.97 0.13 -26.83
N GLN A 49 -38.55 0.60 -27.94
CA GLN A 49 -39.99 0.75 -28.11
C GLN A 49 -40.45 -0.27 -29.11
N GLU A 50 -41.09 -1.33 -28.61
CA GLU A 50 -42.02 -2.12 -29.41
C GLU A 50 -43.37 -2.17 -28.67
N THR A 51 -44.31 -1.36 -29.16
CA THR A 51 -45.75 -1.47 -28.83
C THR A 51 -46.38 -2.51 -29.73
N VAL A 52 -46.58 -3.71 -29.21
CA VAL A 52 -47.42 -4.72 -29.84
C VAL A 52 -48.85 -4.57 -29.28
N ALA A 53 -49.80 -4.20 -30.12
CA ALA A 53 -51.21 -4.14 -29.78
C ALA A 53 -51.78 -5.59 -29.64
N ILE A 54 -52.27 -5.93 -28.45
CA ILE A 54 -52.97 -7.20 -28.17
C ILE A 54 -54.48 -6.97 -28.27
N PRO A 55 -55.21 -7.84 -28.98
CA PRO A 55 -56.65 -7.71 -29.09
C PRO A 55 -57.35 -8.05 -27.75
N THR A 56 -58.26 -7.20 -27.34
CA THR A 56 -59.10 -7.35 -26.15
C THR A 56 -60.12 -8.50 -26.34
N VAL A 57 -60.05 -9.53 -25.49
CA VAL A 57 -61.06 -10.54 -25.28
C VAL A 57 -61.74 -10.21 -23.94
N PRO A 58 -63.08 -10.27 -23.82
CA PRO A 58 -63.78 -9.93 -22.59
C PRO A 58 -63.58 -11.00 -21.49
N PRO A 59 -63.58 -10.57 -20.20
CA PRO A 59 -63.14 -11.42 -19.09
C PRO A 59 -64.17 -12.49 -18.73
N THR A 60 -63.71 -13.74 -18.73
CA THR A 60 -64.41 -14.83 -17.99
C THR A 60 -63.75 -14.90 -16.61
N GLU A 61 -64.49 -14.61 -15.57
CA GLU A 61 -64.06 -14.79 -14.17
C GLU A 61 -63.78 -16.28 -13.90
N ALA A 62 -62.52 -16.65 -13.88
CA ALA A 62 -62.06 -17.88 -13.25
C ALA A 62 -61.22 -17.48 -12.03
N THR A 63 -61.73 -17.75 -10.83
CA THR A 63 -60.97 -17.65 -9.57
C THR A 63 -59.84 -18.66 -9.62
N VAL A 64 -58.64 -18.15 -9.94
CA VAL A 64 -57.38 -18.90 -9.80
C VAL A 64 -56.94 -18.79 -8.34
N PRO A 65 -56.62 -19.90 -7.65
CA PRO A 65 -56.02 -19.81 -6.30
C PRO A 65 -54.70 -19.03 -6.39
N GLU A 66 -54.57 -18.03 -5.55
CA GLU A 66 -53.35 -17.22 -5.40
C GLU A 66 -52.20 -18.13 -4.94
N THR A 67 -51.45 -18.61 -5.91
CA THR A 67 -50.19 -19.33 -5.60
C THR A 67 -49.21 -18.29 -5.04
N THR A 68 -49.04 -18.27 -3.73
CA THR A 68 -48.00 -17.47 -3.07
C THR A 68 -46.65 -18.00 -3.56
N VAL A 69 -46.08 -17.32 -4.54
CA VAL A 69 -44.67 -17.53 -4.93
C VAL A 69 -43.83 -17.18 -3.71
N PRO A 70 -42.99 -18.08 -3.20
CA PRO A 70 -42.08 -17.72 -2.11
C PRO A 70 -41.25 -16.52 -2.55
N LYS A 71 -41.30 -15.42 -1.78
CA LYS A 71 -40.43 -14.26 -2.00
C LYS A 71 -38.99 -14.74 -1.89
N GLU A 72 -38.25 -14.64 -2.98
CA GLU A 72 -36.81 -14.94 -3.00
C GLU A 72 -36.15 -14.14 -1.90
N PRO A 73 -35.29 -14.74 -1.07
CA PRO A 73 -34.66 -13.99 0.01
C PRO A 73 -33.92 -12.80 -0.57
N GLU A 74 -34.16 -11.61 -0.02
CA GLU A 74 -33.44 -10.40 -0.37
C GLU A 74 -31.95 -10.64 -0.11
N HIS A 75 -31.14 -10.65 -1.17
CA HIS A 75 -29.69 -10.69 -1.04
C HIS A 75 -29.23 -9.36 -0.44
N VAL A 76 -28.84 -9.39 0.82
CA VAL A 76 -28.17 -8.26 1.47
C VAL A 76 -26.74 -8.21 0.92
N VAL A 77 -26.43 -7.16 0.19
CA VAL A 77 -25.07 -6.91 -0.30
C VAL A 77 -24.35 -6.05 0.74
N SER A 78 -23.29 -6.58 1.33
CA SER A 78 -22.35 -5.83 2.17
C SER A 78 -21.14 -5.42 1.34
N THR A 79 -20.59 -4.25 1.62
CA THR A 79 -19.38 -3.73 0.98
C THR A 79 -18.38 -3.29 2.03
N ALA A 80 -17.08 -3.52 1.77
CA ALA A 80 -15.99 -3.02 2.57
C ALA A 80 -14.93 -2.37 1.67
N THR A 81 -14.53 -1.15 2.01
CA THR A 81 -13.49 -0.40 1.31
C THR A 81 -12.22 -0.43 2.13
N ILE A 82 -11.16 -1.01 1.57
CA ILE A 82 -9.83 -1.05 2.19
C ILE A 82 -8.92 -0.10 1.42
N LEU A 83 -8.34 0.86 2.13
CA LEU A 83 -7.31 1.75 1.58
C LEU A 83 -5.93 1.25 2.00
N SER A 84 -4.99 1.21 1.08
CA SER A 84 -3.57 1.04 1.40
C SER A 84 -2.76 2.17 0.78
N ILE A 85 -1.87 2.76 1.55
CA ILE A 85 -0.87 3.70 1.04
C ILE A 85 0.52 3.06 1.10
N GLY A 86 1.50 3.67 0.40
CA GLY A 86 2.90 3.26 0.43
C GLY A 86 3.61 3.62 1.74
N ASP A 87 4.85 4.06 1.61
CA ASP A 87 5.81 4.07 2.70
C ASP A 87 5.72 5.33 3.56
N LEU A 88 5.57 5.13 4.87
CA LEU A 88 5.87 6.12 5.89
C LEU A 88 7.36 5.99 6.22
N LEU A 89 8.19 6.65 5.40
CA LEU A 89 9.66 6.57 5.45
C LEU A 89 10.23 7.90 5.95
N MET A 90 10.53 7.98 7.25
CA MET A 90 10.94 9.21 7.93
C MET A 90 12.41 9.53 7.69
N HIS A 91 12.70 10.16 6.54
CA HIS A 91 14.03 10.74 6.28
C HIS A 91 14.37 11.87 7.25
N GLY A 92 15.68 12.15 7.40
CA GLY A 92 16.19 13.12 8.38
C GLY A 92 15.53 14.50 8.31
N GLN A 93 15.17 15.00 7.12
CA GLN A 93 14.47 16.27 6.97
C GLN A 93 13.06 16.22 7.59
N LEU A 94 12.31 15.14 7.37
CA LEU A 94 10.98 14.99 7.97
C LEU A 94 11.04 14.93 9.49
N ILE A 95 12.07 14.27 10.04
CA ILE A 95 12.31 14.24 11.51
C ILE A 95 12.62 15.64 12.03
N THR A 96 13.46 16.40 11.30
CA THR A 96 13.82 17.77 11.69
C THR A 96 12.61 18.69 11.64
N ASP A 97 11.80 18.59 10.60
CA ASP A 97 10.58 19.42 10.42
C ASP A 97 9.49 19.08 11.45
N ALA A 98 9.47 17.83 11.93
CA ALA A 98 8.54 17.41 12.98
C ALA A 98 8.95 17.88 14.38
N GLN A 99 10.22 18.23 14.60
CA GLN A 99 10.71 18.59 15.93
C GLN A 99 10.12 19.92 16.41
N GLN A 100 9.55 19.92 17.62
CA GLN A 100 8.96 21.08 18.24
C GLN A 100 9.97 21.83 19.16
N ALA A 101 9.65 23.07 19.52
CA ALA A 101 10.50 23.90 20.36
C ALA A 101 10.73 23.31 21.77
N ASP A 102 9.82 22.48 22.27
CA ASP A 102 9.92 21.78 23.55
C ASP A 102 10.68 20.44 23.47
N GLY A 103 11.15 20.06 22.26
CA GLY A 103 11.87 18.83 22.01
C GLY A 103 10.99 17.62 21.69
N SER A 104 9.67 17.77 21.71
CA SER A 104 8.71 16.77 21.22
C SER A 104 8.71 16.71 19.68
N TYR A 105 7.93 15.77 19.11
CA TYR A 105 7.78 15.62 17.67
C TYR A 105 6.30 15.58 17.27
N ASP A 106 5.96 16.24 16.16
CA ASP A 106 4.63 16.22 15.58
C ASP A 106 4.72 16.02 14.06
N PHE A 107 4.24 14.85 13.60
CA PHE A 107 4.17 14.48 12.18
C PHE A 107 2.79 14.74 11.56
N SER A 108 1.88 15.40 12.26
CA SER A 108 0.52 15.64 11.76
C SER A 108 0.50 16.39 10.42
N TYR A 109 1.49 17.22 10.17
CA TYR A 109 1.62 18.05 8.97
C TYR A 109 1.76 17.26 7.65
N ILE A 110 2.15 15.97 7.71
CA ILE A 110 2.32 15.16 6.49
C ILE A 110 1.00 14.56 5.98
N PHE A 111 -0.05 14.49 6.81
CA PHE A 111 -1.28 13.77 6.51
C PHE A 111 -2.46 14.59 5.95
N PRO A 112 -2.55 15.95 6.05
CA PRO A 112 -3.80 16.70 5.76
C PRO A 112 -4.41 16.39 4.39
N TYR A 113 -3.59 16.16 3.37
CA TYR A 113 -4.07 15.94 2.00
C TYR A 113 -4.60 14.52 1.77
N ILE A 114 -4.16 13.54 2.55
CA ILE A 114 -4.60 12.15 2.41
C ILE A 114 -5.67 11.75 3.42
N THR A 115 -5.75 12.45 4.56
CA THR A 115 -6.75 12.19 5.61
C THR A 115 -8.18 12.03 5.07
N PRO A 116 -8.68 12.87 4.13
CA PRO A 116 -10.03 12.69 3.59
C PRO A 116 -10.25 11.33 2.90
N TYR A 117 -9.21 10.76 2.29
CA TYR A 117 -9.28 9.44 1.66
C TYR A 117 -9.17 8.32 2.68
N VAL A 118 -8.28 8.50 3.68
CA VAL A 118 -8.10 7.55 4.78
C VAL A 118 -9.40 7.39 5.58
N THR A 119 -10.00 8.50 5.98
CA THR A 119 -11.24 8.51 6.77
C THR A 119 -12.50 8.11 5.97
N ALA A 120 -12.43 8.09 4.64
CA ALA A 120 -13.52 7.61 3.79
C ALA A 120 -13.49 6.11 3.58
N ALA A 121 -12.39 5.44 3.88
CA ALA A 121 -12.28 3.98 3.84
C ALA A 121 -12.83 3.36 5.13
N ASP A 122 -13.31 2.12 5.03
CA ASP A 122 -13.77 1.36 6.19
C ASP A 122 -12.61 0.77 6.98
N TYR A 123 -11.44 0.62 6.34
CA TYR A 123 -10.20 0.15 6.95
C TYR A 123 -8.99 0.68 6.17
N ALA A 124 -7.99 1.23 6.87
CA ALA A 124 -6.85 1.87 6.24
C ALA A 124 -5.52 1.34 6.76
N ALA A 125 -4.60 1.03 5.84
CA ALA A 125 -3.25 0.54 6.13
C ALA A 125 -2.16 1.42 5.49
N ALA A 126 -1.01 1.55 6.17
CA ALA A 126 0.19 2.20 5.65
C ALA A 126 1.43 1.34 5.92
N ASN A 127 2.42 1.35 5.03
CA ASN A 127 3.70 0.70 5.31
C ASN A 127 4.56 1.61 6.21
N LEU A 128 4.89 1.15 7.42
CA LEU A 128 5.82 1.84 8.32
C LEU A 128 7.25 1.35 8.04
N GLU A 129 7.97 2.06 7.18
CA GLU A 129 9.30 1.65 6.71
C GLU A 129 10.43 2.26 7.55
N VAL A 130 10.27 2.23 8.85
CA VAL A 130 11.24 2.70 9.85
C VAL A 130 11.16 1.84 11.11
N THR A 131 12.25 1.83 11.91
CA THR A 131 12.18 1.33 13.27
C THR A 131 11.82 2.42 14.27
N LEU A 132 11.26 2.02 15.41
CA LEU A 132 10.92 2.88 16.55
C LEU A 132 11.75 2.41 17.77
N ALA A 133 13.08 2.62 17.72
CA ALA A 133 13.98 2.17 18.78
C ALA A 133 14.00 3.11 20.01
N GLY A 134 13.24 4.22 19.94
CA GLY A 134 13.10 5.19 21.02
C GLY A 134 14.26 6.16 21.15
N PRO A 135 14.20 7.09 22.15
CA PRO A 135 15.13 8.20 22.28
C PRO A 135 16.51 7.80 22.83
N SER A 136 16.71 6.56 23.26
CA SER A 136 18.02 6.07 23.70
C SER A 136 19.02 5.93 22.54
N ARG A 137 18.51 5.93 21.30
CA ARG A 137 19.30 6.00 20.07
C ARG A 137 18.97 7.29 19.31
N PRO A 138 19.91 7.88 18.57
CA PRO A 138 19.62 9.04 17.75
C PRO A 138 18.47 8.75 16.77
N TYR A 139 17.53 9.68 16.66
CA TYR A 139 16.58 9.66 15.56
C TYR A 139 17.29 10.03 14.26
N GLN A 140 17.11 9.21 13.22
CA GLN A 140 17.85 9.40 11.96
C GLN A 140 17.09 8.79 10.78
N GLY A 141 17.32 9.34 9.59
CA GLY A 141 16.89 8.81 8.31
C GLY A 141 17.88 7.81 7.72
N TYR A 142 17.92 7.80 6.38
CA TYR A 142 18.82 6.93 5.62
C TYR A 142 20.28 6.97 6.11
N PRO A 143 21.01 5.82 6.14
CA PRO A 143 20.59 4.50 5.61
C PRO A 143 19.94 3.55 6.65
N MET A 144 19.88 3.93 7.92
CA MET A 144 19.39 3.12 9.04
C MET A 144 18.37 3.94 9.82
N PHE A 145 17.10 3.68 9.56
CA PHE A 145 16.01 4.52 10.06
C PHE A 145 15.69 4.24 11.53
N ASN A 146 15.60 5.30 12.32
CA ASN A 146 15.02 5.30 13.66
C ASN A 146 14.17 6.57 13.81
N SER A 147 12.86 6.42 13.91
CA SER A 147 11.90 7.53 13.98
C SER A 147 11.36 7.74 15.39
N PRO A 148 10.96 8.98 15.75
CA PRO A 148 10.14 9.22 16.94
C PRO A 148 8.79 8.48 16.87
N ASP A 149 8.33 7.98 18.01
CA ASP A 149 7.05 7.27 18.14
C ASP A 149 5.83 8.11 17.72
N ALA A 150 5.99 9.43 17.70
CA ALA A 150 4.97 10.39 17.27
C ALA A 150 4.43 10.14 15.85
N ILE A 151 5.19 9.44 14.98
CA ILE A 151 4.68 9.07 13.64
C ILE A 151 3.48 8.12 13.74
N VAL A 152 3.48 7.21 14.73
CA VAL A 152 2.35 6.29 14.96
C VAL A 152 1.13 7.05 15.46
N ASP A 153 1.32 8.03 16.37
CA ASP A 153 0.23 8.89 16.84
C ASP A 153 -0.37 9.69 15.68
N ALA A 154 0.48 10.26 14.82
CA ALA A 154 0.05 11.02 13.67
C ALA A 154 -0.70 10.16 12.65
N ALA A 155 -0.23 8.93 12.37
CA ALA A 155 -0.93 7.97 11.50
C ALA A 155 -2.30 7.59 12.08
N LYS A 156 -2.37 7.26 13.38
CA LYS A 156 -3.64 6.97 14.05
C LYS A 156 -4.62 8.14 13.98
N ASN A 157 -4.15 9.34 14.25
CA ASN A 157 -4.97 10.55 14.19
C ASN A 157 -5.45 10.88 12.77
N ALA A 158 -4.71 10.46 11.75
CA ALA A 158 -5.11 10.56 10.35
C ALA A 158 -6.17 9.52 9.95
N GLY A 159 -6.45 8.52 10.80
CA GLY A 159 -7.48 7.51 10.61
C GLY A 159 -6.98 6.14 10.14
N PHE A 160 -5.67 5.87 10.19
CA PHE A 160 -5.16 4.53 9.89
C PHE A 160 -5.48 3.55 11.02
N ASP A 161 -5.78 2.30 10.64
CA ASP A 161 -6.10 1.18 11.53
C ASP A 161 -4.92 0.22 11.68
N MET A 162 -4.06 0.16 10.66
CA MET A 162 -3.00 -0.82 10.55
C MET A 162 -1.71 -0.19 10.02
N LEU A 163 -0.57 -0.65 10.59
CA LEU A 163 0.76 -0.38 10.06
C LEU A 163 1.40 -1.70 9.61
N LEU A 164 1.79 -1.74 8.34
CA LEU A 164 2.53 -2.85 7.75
C LEU A 164 3.99 -2.73 8.16
N THR A 165 4.56 -3.81 8.65
CA THR A 165 5.89 -3.82 9.27
C THR A 165 6.87 -4.80 8.61
N ALA A 166 6.40 -5.64 7.67
CA ALA A 166 7.31 -6.46 6.88
C ALA A 166 7.87 -5.65 5.72
N ASN A 167 9.05 -5.05 5.93
CA ASN A 167 9.80 -4.29 4.93
C ASN A 167 11.32 -4.45 5.16
N ASN A 168 12.14 -3.94 4.25
CA ASN A 168 13.60 -4.09 4.33
C ASN A 168 14.25 -3.27 5.44
N HIS A 169 13.58 -2.22 5.97
CA HIS A 169 14.09 -1.36 7.05
C HIS A 169 13.64 -1.77 8.46
N MET A 170 12.88 -2.85 8.57
CA MET A 170 12.32 -3.31 9.84
C MET A 170 13.37 -3.69 10.91
N TYR A 171 14.60 -3.96 10.51
CA TYR A 171 15.69 -4.38 11.41
C TYR A 171 16.82 -3.35 11.52
N ASP A 172 16.63 -2.12 11.07
CA ASP A 172 17.68 -1.08 11.06
C ASP A 172 18.23 -0.75 12.43
N SER A 173 17.44 -0.89 13.47
CA SER A 173 17.86 -0.69 14.88
C SER A 173 18.10 -2.02 15.64
N GLY A 174 18.26 -3.13 14.91
CA GLY A 174 18.52 -4.45 15.49
C GLY A 174 17.29 -5.03 16.20
N GLU A 175 17.50 -6.09 16.99
CA GLU A 175 16.42 -6.84 17.65
C GLU A 175 15.59 -5.98 18.59
N ASP A 176 16.23 -5.15 19.42
CA ASP A 176 15.52 -4.25 20.35
C ASP A 176 14.57 -3.30 19.61
N GLY A 177 15.08 -2.69 18.51
CA GLY A 177 14.28 -1.79 17.68
C GLY A 177 13.14 -2.51 16.99
N PHE A 178 13.38 -3.71 16.46
CA PHE A 178 12.38 -4.57 15.82
C PHE A 178 11.21 -4.85 16.79
N LEU A 179 11.49 -5.42 17.96
CA LEU A 179 10.46 -5.80 18.95
C LEU A 179 9.74 -4.55 19.49
N ARG A 180 10.52 -3.49 19.79
CA ARG A 180 9.93 -2.25 20.28
C ARG A 180 8.98 -1.61 19.26
N THR A 181 9.28 -1.67 17.98
CA THR A 181 8.41 -1.12 16.94
C THR A 181 7.03 -1.77 16.95
N VAL A 182 6.98 -3.09 16.97
CA VAL A 182 5.71 -3.83 17.03
C VAL A 182 4.91 -3.47 18.28
N ARG A 183 5.59 -3.45 19.43
CA ARG A 183 4.99 -3.09 20.72
C ARG A 183 4.45 -1.68 20.72
N THR A 184 5.21 -0.71 20.25
CA THR A 184 4.81 0.71 20.19
C THR A 184 3.56 0.91 19.32
N ILE A 185 3.47 0.23 18.17
CA ILE A 185 2.28 0.30 17.31
C ILE A 185 1.05 -0.22 18.06
N ARG A 186 1.18 -1.39 18.71
CA ARG A 186 0.09 -2.04 19.47
C ARG A 186 -0.34 -1.23 20.69
N GLU A 187 0.61 -0.70 21.45
CA GLU A 187 0.33 0.15 22.63
C GLU A 187 -0.44 1.42 22.25
N LYS A 188 -0.21 1.95 21.05
CA LYS A 188 -0.98 3.09 20.50
C LYS A 188 -2.32 2.65 19.90
N GLY A 189 -2.65 1.37 19.89
CA GLY A 189 -3.93 0.81 19.48
C GLY A 189 -4.10 0.68 17.98
N LEU A 190 -3.01 0.51 17.22
CA LEU A 190 -3.02 0.13 15.82
C LEU A 190 -2.62 -1.36 15.68
N THR A 191 -3.05 -1.98 14.60
CA THR A 191 -2.60 -3.31 14.23
C THR A 191 -1.20 -3.23 13.59
N ALA A 192 -0.23 -4.01 14.11
CA ALA A 192 1.04 -4.25 13.44
C ALA A 192 0.93 -5.55 12.64
N LEU A 193 1.18 -5.52 11.33
CA LEU A 193 1.07 -6.69 10.46
C LEU A 193 2.36 -6.92 9.66
N GLY A 194 2.85 -8.17 9.68
CA GLY A 194 4.06 -8.60 8.98
C GLY A 194 5.22 -8.95 9.91
N THR A 195 5.21 -8.41 11.13
CA THR A 195 6.13 -8.78 12.21
C THR A 195 5.38 -9.06 13.51
N ARG A 196 5.99 -9.83 14.38
CA ARG A 196 5.39 -10.30 15.65
C ARG A 196 6.34 -10.03 16.82
N GLU A 197 5.82 -10.06 18.04
CA GLU A 197 6.64 -10.00 19.26
C GLU A 197 7.03 -11.38 19.76
N GLU A 198 6.16 -12.39 19.56
CA GLU A 198 6.35 -13.75 20.06
C GLU A 198 6.12 -14.81 18.98
N ALA A 199 6.85 -15.93 19.07
CA ALA A 199 6.81 -17.01 18.09
C ALA A 199 5.47 -17.76 17.98
N GLY A 200 4.58 -17.60 18.93
CA GLY A 200 3.25 -18.24 18.92
C GLY A 200 2.16 -17.41 18.27
N GLU A 201 2.46 -16.17 17.88
CA GLU A 201 1.48 -15.30 17.28
C GLU A 201 1.22 -15.65 15.80
N PRO A 202 -0.03 -15.51 15.30
CA PRO A 202 -0.35 -15.70 13.88
C PRO A 202 0.46 -14.77 12.98
N ALA A 203 0.82 -15.27 11.80
CA ALA A 203 1.50 -14.47 10.77
C ALA A 203 0.55 -13.52 10.03
N TYR A 204 -0.74 -13.53 10.36
CA TYR A 204 -1.84 -12.83 9.69
C TYR A 204 -2.81 -12.26 10.73
N THR A 205 -3.78 -11.50 10.27
CA THR A 205 -4.94 -11.07 11.06
C THR A 205 -6.24 -11.31 10.29
N VAL A 206 -7.35 -11.48 11.00
CA VAL A 206 -8.70 -11.47 10.42
C VAL A 206 -9.46 -10.32 11.05
N GLN A 207 -9.91 -9.38 10.25
CA GLN A 207 -10.65 -8.19 10.68
C GLN A 207 -12.09 -8.25 10.18
N ASP A 208 -13.03 -7.89 11.03
CA ASP A 208 -14.42 -7.68 10.61
C ASP A 208 -14.58 -6.24 10.12
N ILE A 209 -14.82 -6.10 8.81
CA ILE A 209 -14.98 -4.80 8.16
C ILE A 209 -16.39 -4.77 7.56
N ASN A 210 -17.28 -4.01 8.18
CA ASN A 210 -18.70 -3.90 7.78
C ASN A 210 -19.42 -5.28 7.68
N GLY A 211 -19.08 -6.21 8.57
CA GLY A 211 -19.65 -7.55 8.61
C GLY A 211 -18.99 -8.53 7.63
N ILE A 212 -17.96 -8.14 6.92
CA ILE A 212 -17.13 -8.99 6.06
C ILE A 212 -15.83 -9.31 6.80
N LYS A 213 -15.56 -10.59 7.03
CA LYS A 213 -14.30 -11.02 7.63
C LYS A 213 -13.20 -11.08 6.59
N VAL A 214 -12.22 -10.19 6.72
CA VAL A 214 -11.09 -10.06 5.79
C VAL A 214 -9.83 -10.56 6.47
N GLY A 215 -9.24 -11.64 5.93
CA GLY A 215 -7.91 -12.12 6.31
C GLY A 215 -6.83 -11.27 5.64
N MET A 216 -5.85 -10.79 6.42
CA MET A 216 -4.78 -9.93 5.91
C MET A 216 -3.42 -10.47 6.32
N VAL A 217 -2.45 -10.43 5.39
CA VAL A 217 -1.06 -10.80 5.63
C VAL A 217 -0.12 -9.81 4.94
N CYS A 218 1.06 -9.58 5.52
CA CYS A 218 2.08 -8.72 4.94
C CYS A 218 3.41 -9.47 4.87
N TYR A 219 4.10 -9.40 3.73
CA TYR A 219 5.40 -10.01 3.47
C TYR A 219 6.41 -9.00 2.94
N THR A 220 7.69 -9.26 3.22
CA THR A 220 8.80 -8.54 2.59
C THR A 220 9.69 -9.47 1.79
N TYR A 221 10.22 -8.95 0.70
CA TYR A 221 11.20 -9.60 -0.14
C TYR A 221 12.62 -9.50 0.44
N GLU A 222 13.35 -10.62 0.49
CA GLU A 222 14.74 -10.67 0.93
C GLU A 222 15.70 -10.48 -0.25
N GLN A 223 16.53 -9.46 -0.19
CA GLN A 223 17.59 -9.19 -1.18
C GLN A 223 18.89 -9.90 -0.79
N ARG A 224 18.86 -11.22 -0.69
CA ARG A 224 20.04 -12.03 -0.33
C ARG A 224 21.15 -11.89 -1.38
N PRO A 225 22.42 -11.67 -0.97
CA PRO A 225 23.54 -11.72 -1.91
C PRO A 225 23.76 -13.15 -2.43
N GLU A 226 24.29 -13.28 -3.63
CA GLU A 226 24.47 -14.58 -4.33
C GLU A 226 25.22 -15.65 -3.50
N ASN A 227 26.14 -15.22 -2.64
CA ASN A 227 26.93 -16.10 -1.77
C ASN A 227 26.38 -16.23 -0.35
N TYR A 228 25.13 -15.81 -0.12
CA TYR A 228 24.48 -15.93 1.20
C TYR A 228 24.34 -17.40 1.59
N ARG A 229 24.68 -17.75 2.85
CA ARG A 229 24.74 -19.15 3.32
C ARG A 229 24.13 -19.31 4.73
N SER A 230 23.34 -18.33 5.18
CA SER A 230 22.63 -18.40 6.46
C SER A 230 21.17 -18.82 6.23
N ASP A 231 20.59 -19.51 7.19
CA ASP A 231 19.15 -19.81 7.29
C ASP A 231 18.32 -18.65 7.84
N ARG A 232 19.00 -17.55 8.25
CA ARG A 232 18.34 -16.38 8.82
C ARG A 232 17.89 -15.42 7.72
N VAL A 233 16.90 -14.60 8.06
CA VAL A 233 16.39 -13.54 7.20
C VAL A 233 17.44 -12.46 6.96
N TYR A 234 17.47 -11.92 5.75
CA TYR A 234 18.41 -10.87 5.32
C TYR A 234 17.64 -9.66 4.78
N LEU A 235 17.69 -8.56 5.52
CA LEU A 235 17.01 -7.30 5.17
C LEU A 235 17.99 -6.13 5.24
N ASN A 236 17.99 -5.25 4.26
CA ASN A 236 18.83 -4.05 4.20
C ASN A 236 20.30 -4.30 4.62
N LYS A 237 20.91 -5.35 4.05
CA LYS A 237 22.30 -5.79 4.35
C LYS A 237 22.53 -6.28 5.80
N ASN A 238 21.48 -6.44 6.59
CA ASN A 238 21.55 -7.00 7.92
C ASN A 238 21.09 -8.46 7.93
N ILE A 239 21.84 -9.32 8.64
CA ILE A 239 21.39 -10.67 8.99
C ILE A 239 20.62 -10.53 10.31
N LEU A 240 19.36 -10.88 10.32
CA LEU A 240 18.52 -10.81 11.51
C LEU A 240 19.00 -11.83 12.56
N SER A 241 18.70 -11.57 13.84
CA SER A 241 18.84 -12.60 14.87
C SER A 241 17.93 -13.81 14.58
N ALA A 242 18.21 -14.94 15.20
CA ALA A 242 17.33 -16.12 15.06
C ALA A 242 15.90 -15.81 15.54
N THR A 243 15.77 -15.04 16.62
CA THR A 243 14.49 -14.56 17.15
C THR A 243 13.72 -13.77 16.09
N CYS A 244 14.29 -12.67 15.58
CA CYS A 244 13.62 -11.80 14.61
C CYS A 244 13.38 -12.48 13.26
N SER A 245 14.26 -13.40 12.83
CA SER A 245 14.03 -14.21 11.63
C SER A 245 12.77 -15.07 11.71
N ALA A 246 12.43 -15.56 12.90
CA ALA A 246 11.20 -16.33 13.13
C ALA A 246 9.94 -15.45 13.31
N LEU A 247 10.11 -14.13 13.48
CA LEU A 247 9.05 -13.19 13.81
C LEU A 247 8.65 -12.27 12.64
N VAL A 248 9.34 -12.34 11.52
CA VAL A 248 9.03 -11.56 10.30
C VAL A 248 8.52 -12.46 9.19
N ASN A 249 7.50 -12.00 8.47
CA ASN A 249 7.07 -12.66 7.26
C ASN A 249 7.96 -12.18 6.11
N SER A 250 8.79 -13.06 5.58
CA SER A 250 9.67 -12.74 4.46
C SER A 250 9.74 -13.89 3.46
N PHE A 251 10.16 -13.58 2.24
CA PHE A 251 10.37 -14.61 1.22
C PHE A 251 11.59 -14.29 0.34
N VAL A 252 12.13 -15.31 -0.26
CA VAL A 252 13.26 -15.23 -1.18
C VAL A 252 12.79 -15.49 -2.61
N GLY A 253 13.06 -14.54 -3.52
CA GLY A 253 12.56 -14.62 -4.89
C GLY A 253 13.06 -15.81 -5.71
N THR A 254 14.14 -16.48 -5.29
CA THR A 254 14.64 -17.73 -5.90
C THR A 254 14.07 -18.99 -5.26
N GLU A 255 13.24 -18.88 -4.23
CA GLU A 255 12.68 -19.98 -3.43
C GLU A 255 11.14 -19.89 -3.35
N LEU A 256 10.50 -19.53 -4.47
CA LEU A 256 9.05 -19.26 -4.52
C LEU A 256 8.19 -20.48 -4.14
N ASP A 257 8.64 -21.70 -4.39
CA ASP A 257 7.89 -22.91 -4.02
C ASP A 257 7.71 -23.01 -2.48
N LEU A 258 8.72 -22.58 -1.72
CA LEU A 258 8.62 -22.51 -0.25
C LEU A 258 7.61 -21.43 0.16
N PHE A 259 7.68 -20.25 -0.45
CA PHE A 259 6.75 -19.17 -0.21
C PHE A 259 5.30 -19.57 -0.54
N TYR A 260 5.07 -20.22 -1.70
CA TYR A 260 3.72 -20.67 -2.07
C TYR A 260 3.18 -21.75 -1.13
N THR A 261 4.05 -22.60 -0.60
CA THR A 261 3.66 -23.61 0.39
C THR A 261 3.24 -22.95 1.71
N GLU A 262 4.03 -21.98 2.18
CA GLU A 262 3.76 -21.25 3.41
C GLU A 262 2.47 -20.42 3.31
N ILE A 263 2.33 -19.62 2.25
CA ILE A 263 1.13 -18.77 2.07
C ILE A 263 -0.12 -19.61 1.86
N GLY A 264 -0.01 -20.78 1.21
CA GLY A 264 -1.11 -21.74 1.08
C GLY A 264 -1.63 -22.19 2.45
N GLY A 265 -0.73 -22.51 3.37
CA GLY A 265 -1.07 -22.85 4.76
C GLY A 265 -1.72 -21.68 5.52
N ILE A 266 -1.20 -20.47 5.35
CA ILE A 266 -1.76 -19.25 5.97
C ILE A 266 -3.17 -18.97 5.44
N LEU A 267 -3.42 -19.09 4.14
CA LEU A 267 -4.75 -18.91 3.54
C LEU A 267 -5.75 -19.93 4.06
N GLU A 268 -5.32 -21.17 4.32
CA GLU A 268 -6.16 -22.19 4.95
C GLU A 268 -6.50 -21.83 6.41
N GLN A 269 -5.52 -21.37 7.17
CA GLN A 269 -5.73 -20.91 8.55
C GLN A 269 -6.68 -19.71 8.60
N MET A 270 -6.49 -18.68 7.77
CA MET A 270 -7.41 -17.54 7.65
C MET A 270 -8.85 -18.00 7.37
N ARG A 271 -9.01 -18.94 6.46
CA ARG A 271 -10.34 -19.49 6.12
C ARG A 271 -10.97 -20.22 7.30
N ASN A 272 -10.17 -20.99 8.06
CA ASN A 272 -10.63 -21.68 9.27
C ASN A 272 -11.02 -20.69 10.38
N ASP A 273 -10.36 -19.52 10.45
CA ASP A 273 -10.72 -18.42 11.34
C ASP A 273 -11.90 -17.57 10.82
N GLY A 274 -12.48 -17.99 9.68
CA GLY A 274 -13.71 -17.44 9.13
C GLY A 274 -13.50 -16.31 8.13
N ALA A 275 -12.29 -16.11 7.59
CA ALA A 275 -12.09 -15.11 6.54
C ALA A 275 -12.88 -15.45 5.28
N GLU A 276 -13.65 -14.49 4.80
CA GLU A 276 -14.48 -14.56 3.58
C GLU A 276 -13.74 -13.97 2.36
N ALA A 277 -12.82 -13.05 2.62
CA ALA A 277 -11.91 -12.46 1.65
C ALA A 277 -10.49 -12.39 2.22
N THR A 278 -9.50 -12.32 1.34
CA THR A 278 -8.09 -12.21 1.75
C THR A 278 -7.37 -11.10 1.00
N VAL A 279 -6.49 -10.39 1.72
CA VAL A 279 -5.62 -9.34 1.17
C VAL A 279 -4.18 -9.65 1.56
N MET A 280 -3.29 -9.62 0.59
CA MET A 280 -1.85 -9.76 0.82
C MET A 280 -1.15 -8.47 0.44
N PHE A 281 -0.40 -7.91 1.39
CA PHE A 281 0.50 -6.77 1.16
C PHE A 281 1.90 -7.32 0.97
N ILE A 282 2.60 -6.82 -0.06
CA ILE A 282 3.97 -7.26 -0.32
C ILE A 282 4.87 -6.04 -0.50
N HIS A 283 5.91 -5.97 0.32
CA HIS A 283 7.00 -5.00 0.15
C HIS A 283 8.11 -5.63 -0.69
N TRP A 284 8.17 -5.25 -1.98
CA TRP A 284 9.09 -5.82 -2.95
C TRP A 284 9.39 -4.87 -4.11
N GLY A 285 10.23 -5.32 -5.06
CA GLY A 285 10.53 -4.59 -6.28
C GLY A 285 11.99 -4.16 -6.38
N VAL A 286 12.30 -3.43 -7.42
CA VAL A 286 13.64 -2.87 -7.68
C VAL A 286 13.57 -1.36 -7.48
N GLU A 287 14.36 -0.85 -6.55
CA GLU A 287 14.46 0.57 -6.23
C GLU A 287 14.68 1.41 -7.50
N TYR A 288 13.98 2.55 -7.60
CA TYR A 288 13.97 3.47 -8.76
C TYR A 288 13.42 2.87 -10.08
N ASN A 289 12.88 1.66 -10.07
CA ASN A 289 12.22 1.10 -11.24
C ASN A 289 10.70 1.29 -11.12
N ILE A 290 10.10 1.98 -12.10
CA ILE A 290 8.65 2.26 -12.12
C ILE A 290 7.84 1.18 -12.83
N LYS A 291 8.51 0.12 -13.31
CA LYS A 291 7.85 -1.03 -13.94
C LYS A 291 8.07 -2.27 -13.10
N GLU A 292 7.04 -3.08 -13.03
CA GLU A 292 7.11 -4.41 -12.46
C GLU A 292 8.19 -5.25 -13.16
N ASN A 293 8.80 -6.15 -12.45
CA ASN A 293 9.71 -7.15 -12.98
C ASN A 293 9.02 -8.54 -13.03
N ALA A 294 9.72 -9.55 -13.53
CA ALA A 294 9.17 -10.90 -13.70
C ALA A 294 8.80 -11.59 -12.37
N LEU A 295 9.29 -11.11 -11.23
CA LEU A 295 8.93 -11.61 -9.90
C LEU A 295 7.60 -11.01 -9.41
N GLN A 296 7.38 -9.73 -9.70
CA GLN A 296 6.16 -8.99 -9.34
C GLN A 296 4.99 -9.37 -10.25
#